data_af80cb45accfc685d26ffb39845618bc
#
_entry.id   af80cb45accfc685d26ffb39845618bc
#
_cell.length_a   1.000
_cell.length_b   1.000
_cell.length_c   1.000
_cell.angle_alpha   90.00
_cell.angle_beta   90.00
_cell.angle_gamma   90.00
#
_symmetry.space_group_name_H-M   'P 1'
#
loop_
_entity.id
_entity.type
_entity.pdbx_description
1 polymer ?
#
loop_
_entity_poly.entity_id
_entity_poly.type
_entity_poly.pdbx_seq_one_letter_code
_entity_poly.pdbx_strand_id
1 'polypeptide(L)'
;MEQETLVYPLADNTILHDKYTILSVLNAGGFGITYLALDNPGSRYVVIKECMPDAYACRDMETGVVHPRNEQTAVNFSQSVSNSRQEASVLSQLNHPGIVQVFDMFDANGTCYYVMENIQILTFLGGKLYDNFVCTRQ
;
A
#
# COMPACT_ATOMS: atom_id res chain seq x y z
N MET A 1 -4.97 14.48 -25.99
CA MET A 1 -4.46 14.62 -24.87
C MET A 1 -4.26 13.37 -24.21
N GLU A 2 -3.17 13.26 -23.69
CA GLU A 2 -2.98 12.11 -23.16
C GLU A 2 -3.66 11.93 -21.93
N GLN A 3 -3.94 10.81 -21.63
CA GLN A 3 -4.63 10.48 -20.57
C GLN A 3 -3.77 10.28 -19.46
N GLU A 4 -3.74 11.14 -18.59
CA GLU A 4 -2.99 10.96 -17.50
C GLU A 4 -3.62 10.07 -16.55
N THR A 5 -2.94 9.15 -16.02
CA THR A 5 -3.48 8.30 -14.99
C THR A 5 -3.54 9.08 -13.73
N LEU A 6 -4.72 9.27 -13.23
CA LEU A 6 -4.86 10.02 -12.01
C LEU A 6 -4.86 9.07 -10.85
N VAL A 7 -3.86 9.22 -10.02
CA VAL A 7 -3.76 8.43 -8.82
C VAL A 7 -4.05 9.34 -7.66
N TYR A 8 -5.05 8.96 -6.87
CA TYR A 8 -5.47 9.78 -5.75
C TYR A 8 -5.16 9.06 -4.46
N PRO A 9 -4.03 9.36 -3.84
CA PRO A 9 -3.68 8.71 -2.58
C PRO A 9 -4.56 9.21 -1.45
N LEU A 10 -4.56 8.49 -0.36
CA LEU A 10 -5.21 8.97 0.84
C LEU A 10 -4.48 10.21 1.33
N ALA A 11 -5.22 11.08 1.98
CA ALA A 11 -4.63 12.32 2.48
C ALA A 11 -3.69 12.03 3.64
N ASP A 12 -2.71 12.89 3.81
CA ASP A 12 -1.83 12.83 4.95
C ASP A 12 -2.68 12.93 6.21
N ASN A 13 -2.27 12.24 7.22
CA ASN A 13 -2.94 12.18 8.51
C ASN A 13 -4.21 11.35 8.53
N THR A 14 -4.51 10.63 7.45
CA THR A 14 -5.59 9.66 7.46
C THR A 14 -5.21 8.53 8.40
N ILE A 15 -6.17 8.07 9.20
CA ILE A 15 -5.92 6.97 10.11
C ILE A 15 -6.55 5.72 9.56
N LEU A 16 -5.75 4.67 9.43
CA LEU A 16 -6.21 3.39 8.94
C LEU A 16 -6.26 2.39 10.06
N HIS A 17 -7.30 1.58 10.09
CA HIS A 17 -7.40 0.46 11.02
C HIS A 17 -7.24 0.92 12.47
N ASP A 18 -7.62 2.15 12.74
CA ASP A 18 -7.56 2.76 14.08
C ASP A 18 -6.15 2.74 14.68
N LYS A 19 -5.13 2.52 13.88
CA LYS A 19 -3.81 2.46 14.47
C LYS A 19 -2.69 3.03 13.61
N TYR A 20 -2.91 3.22 12.33
CA TYR A 20 -1.83 3.71 11.48
C TYR A 20 -2.17 5.10 10.94
N THR A 21 -1.29 6.05 11.15
CA THR A 21 -1.48 7.40 10.63
C THR A 21 -0.63 7.56 9.38
N ILE A 22 -1.26 7.87 8.27
CA ILE A 22 -0.54 8.08 7.02
C ILE A 22 0.26 9.36 7.12
N LEU A 23 1.53 9.30 6.82
CA LEU A 23 2.39 10.48 6.86
C LEU A 23 2.69 11.01 5.46
N SER A 24 2.96 10.15 4.51
CA SER A 24 3.27 10.61 3.17
C SER A 24 3.19 9.45 2.19
N VAL A 25 3.17 9.76 0.92
CA VAL A 25 3.20 8.77 -0.13
C VAL A 25 4.64 8.52 -0.49
N LEU A 26 5.04 7.25 -0.49
CA LEU A 26 6.38 6.90 -0.89
C LEU A 26 6.42 6.56 -2.37
N ASN A 27 5.39 5.93 -2.88
CA ASN A 27 5.36 5.54 -4.26
C ASN A 27 3.92 5.32 -4.69
N ALA A 28 3.59 5.68 -5.91
CA ALA A 28 2.27 5.46 -6.45
C ALA A 28 2.43 4.99 -7.88
N GLY A 29 1.90 3.84 -8.17
CA GLY A 29 2.03 3.26 -9.50
C GLY A 29 0.76 2.60 -9.94
N GLY A 30 0.86 1.83 -11.01
CA GLY A 30 -0.32 1.22 -11.60
C GLY A 30 -0.98 0.14 -10.77
N PHE A 31 -0.25 -0.45 -9.82
CA PHE A 31 -0.81 -1.53 -9.05
C PHE A 31 -1.14 -1.14 -7.63
N GLY A 32 -0.64 -0.05 -7.15
CA GLY A 32 -0.95 0.34 -5.80
C GLY A 32 -0.20 1.56 -5.34
N ILE A 33 -0.46 1.93 -4.11
CA ILE A 33 0.16 3.09 -3.51
C ILE A 33 0.85 2.63 -2.24
N THR A 34 2.07 3.08 -2.05
CA THR A 34 2.85 2.76 -0.87
C THR A 34 3.00 4.02 -0.03
N TYR A 35 2.70 3.90 1.24
CA TYR A 35 2.71 5.04 2.16
C TYR A 35 3.71 4.82 3.28
N LEU A 36 4.26 5.92 3.76
CA LEU A 36 4.95 5.91 5.04
C LEU A 36 3.90 6.23 6.09
N ALA A 37 3.89 5.50 7.16
CA ALA A 37 2.89 5.68 8.20
C ALA A 37 3.51 5.51 9.57
N LEU A 38 2.80 5.99 10.58
CA LEU A 38 3.20 5.81 11.96
C LEU A 38 2.27 4.79 12.58
N ASP A 39 2.83 3.76 13.18
CA ASP A 39 2.09 2.78 13.92
C ASP A 39 1.93 3.39 15.31
N ASN A 40 0.78 3.97 15.57
CA ASN A 40 0.58 4.75 16.79
C ASN A 40 0.81 3.97 18.07
N PRO A 41 0.26 2.77 18.23
CA PRO A 41 0.51 2.04 19.46
C PRO A 41 1.99 1.73 19.68
N GLY A 42 2.72 1.42 18.64
CA GLY A 42 4.12 1.08 18.77
C GLY A 42 5.05 2.25 18.60
N SER A 43 4.53 3.39 18.24
CA SER A 43 5.31 4.60 18.01
C SER A 43 6.49 4.35 17.08
N ARG A 44 6.23 3.63 16.00
CA ARG A 44 7.29 3.33 15.05
C ARG A 44 6.79 3.62 13.64
N TYR A 45 7.72 3.84 12.73
CA TYR A 45 7.37 4.07 11.36
C TYR A 45 7.21 2.73 10.64
N VAL A 46 6.22 2.64 9.79
CA VAL A 46 5.96 1.44 9.01
C VAL A 46 5.67 1.84 7.58
N VAL A 47 5.64 0.87 6.70
CA VAL A 47 5.29 1.10 5.30
C VAL A 47 4.00 0.33 5.05
N ILE A 48 3.03 0.99 4.44
CA ILE A 48 1.75 0.35 4.16
C ILE A 48 1.51 0.37 2.66
N LYS A 49 1.14 -0.79 2.11
CA LYS A 49 0.84 -0.88 0.70
C LYS A 49 -0.66 -1.04 0.53
N GLU A 50 -1.24 -0.19 -0.31
CA GLU A 50 -2.67 -0.22 -0.59
C GLU A 50 -2.88 -0.81 -1.96
N CYS A 51 -3.79 -1.74 -2.10
CA CYS A 51 -4.13 -2.30 -3.38
C CYS A 51 -5.00 -1.29 -4.11
N MET A 52 -4.43 -0.67 -5.13
CA MET A 52 -5.13 0.36 -5.88
C MET A 52 -4.73 0.22 -7.35
N PRO A 53 -5.29 -0.79 -8.04
CA PRO A 53 -4.92 -1.02 -9.44
C PRO A 53 -5.66 0.00 -10.30
N ASP A 54 -4.94 1.01 -10.76
CA ASP A 54 -5.59 2.16 -11.39
C ASP A 54 -6.27 1.80 -12.71
N ALA A 55 -5.91 0.70 -13.34
CA ALA A 55 -6.59 0.28 -14.55
C ALA A 55 -8.00 -0.20 -14.27
N TYR A 56 -8.28 -0.66 -13.06
CA TYR A 56 -9.54 -1.30 -12.75
C TYR A 56 -10.34 -0.60 -11.65
N ALA A 57 -9.74 0.34 -10.96
CA ALA A 57 -10.38 0.93 -9.79
C ALA A 57 -10.17 2.42 -9.71
N CYS A 58 -11.01 3.07 -8.96
CA CYS A 58 -10.87 4.50 -8.72
C CYS A 58 -11.32 4.79 -7.29
N ARG A 59 -10.93 5.94 -6.79
CA ARG A 59 -11.23 6.32 -5.41
C ARG A 59 -12.24 7.44 -5.40
N ASP A 60 -13.23 7.30 -4.51
CA ASP A 60 -14.17 8.37 -4.24
C ASP A 60 -13.41 9.36 -3.35
N MET A 61 -13.22 10.56 -3.84
CA MET A 61 -12.38 11.51 -3.11
C MET A 61 -13.04 12.05 -1.85
N GLU A 62 -14.35 11.92 -1.73
CA GLU A 62 -14.99 12.39 -0.52
C GLU A 62 -14.91 11.38 0.59
N THR A 63 -15.02 10.10 0.27
CA THR A 63 -15.05 9.07 1.30
C THR A 63 -13.76 8.30 1.39
N GLY A 64 -12.92 8.35 0.37
CA GLY A 64 -11.70 7.57 0.34
C GLY A 64 -11.91 6.14 -0.13
N VAL A 65 -13.14 5.77 -0.42
CA VAL A 65 -13.46 4.39 -0.77
C VAL A 65 -13.03 4.09 -2.20
N VAL A 66 -12.43 2.94 -2.39
CA VAL A 66 -11.98 2.47 -3.69
C VAL A 66 -13.05 1.54 -4.24
N HIS A 67 -13.38 1.70 -5.49
CA HIS A 67 -14.38 0.85 -6.11
C HIS A 67 -13.99 0.61 -7.57
N PRO A 68 -14.58 -0.40 -8.22
CA PRO A 68 -14.25 -0.66 -9.62
C PRO A 68 -14.62 0.53 -10.49
N ARG A 69 -13.90 0.74 -11.58
CA ARG A 69 -14.21 1.83 -12.48
C ARG A 69 -15.54 1.63 -13.15
N ASN A 70 -15.88 0.40 -13.45
CA ASN A 70 -17.17 0.11 -14.07
C ASN A 70 -17.44 -1.37 -13.91
N GLU A 71 -18.53 -1.83 -14.48
CA GLU A 71 -18.90 -3.23 -14.31
C GLU A 71 -17.93 -4.16 -14.99
N GLN A 72 -17.34 -3.73 -16.10
CA GLN A 72 -16.41 -4.59 -16.79
C GLN A 72 -15.11 -4.79 -16.03
N THR A 73 -14.74 -3.86 -15.18
CA THR A 73 -13.48 -3.98 -14.44
C THR A 73 -13.68 -4.53 -13.05
N ALA A 74 -14.93 -4.80 -12.65
CA ALA A 74 -15.19 -5.26 -11.28
C ALA A 74 -14.52 -6.59 -10.98
N VAL A 75 -14.51 -7.51 -11.94
CA VAL A 75 -13.88 -8.80 -11.71
C VAL A 75 -12.36 -8.64 -11.61
N ASN A 76 -11.81 -7.78 -12.45
CA ASN A 76 -10.36 -7.54 -12.41
C ASN A 76 -9.95 -6.90 -11.09
N PHE A 77 -10.75 -5.97 -10.60
CA PHE A 77 -10.44 -5.33 -9.32
C PHE A 77 -10.52 -6.37 -8.21
N SER A 78 -11.57 -7.17 -8.19
CA SER A 78 -11.72 -8.19 -7.17
C SER A 78 -10.56 -9.16 -7.20
N GLN A 79 -10.10 -9.53 -8.39
CA GLN A 79 -8.97 -10.43 -8.52
C GLN A 79 -7.70 -9.77 -8.02
N SER A 80 -7.52 -8.49 -8.28
CA SER A 80 -6.34 -7.76 -7.80
C SER A 80 -6.32 -7.74 -6.28
N VAL A 81 -7.47 -7.52 -5.65
CA VAL A 81 -7.53 -7.50 -4.19
C VAL A 81 -7.21 -8.89 -3.64
N SER A 82 -7.74 -9.92 -4.27
CA SER A 82 -7.49 -11.29 -3.84
C SER A 82 -6.00 -11.61 -3.97
N ASN A 83 -5.39 -11.22 -5.07
CA ASN A 83 -3.96 -11.47 -5.29
C ASN A 83 -3.12 -10.72 -4.27
N SER A 84 -3.51 -9.51 -3.92
CA SER A 84 -2.78 -8.72 -2.95
C SER A 84 -2.85 -9.36 -1.57
N ARG A 85 -4.02 -9.88 -1.20
CA ARG A 85 -4.16 -10.57 0.07
C ARG A 85 -3.29 -11.82 0.10
N GLN A 86 -3.25 -12.55 -1.01
CA GLN A 86 -2.46 -13.75 -1.05
C GLN A 86 -0.97 -13.43 -0.97
N GLU A 87 -0.55 -12.38 -1.63
CA GLU A 87 0.84 -11.96 -1.58
C GLU A 87 1.23 -11.62 -0.14
N ALA A 88 0.38 -10.86 0.54
CA ALA A 88 0.65 -10.47 1.91
C ALA A 88 0.71 -11.69 2.83
N SER A 89 -0.17 -12.65 2.59
CA SER A 89 -0.19 -13.85 3.40
C SER A 89 1.09 -14.65 3.23
N VAL A 90 1.56 -14.79 2.01
CA VAL A 90 2.79 -15.51 1.75
C VAL A 90 3.96 -14.78 2.38
N LEU A 91 4.04 -13.46 2.19
CA LEU A 91 5.14 -12.69 2.72
C LEU A 91 5.16 -12.71 4.25
N SER A 92 4.00 -12.76 4.88
CA SER A 92 3.95 -12.75 6.33
C SER A 92 4.49 -14.05 6.93
N GLN A 93 4.55 -15.11 6.13
CA GLN A 93 5.03 -16.38 6.62
C GLN A 93 6.51 -16.57 6.35
N LEU A 94 7.12 -15.70 5.57
CA LEU A 94 8.52 -15.83 5.27
C LEU A 94 9.35 -15.11 6.31
N ASN A 95 10.43 -15.74 6.74
CA ASN A 95 11.27 -15.11 7.74
C ASN A 95 12.70 -15.24 7.22
N HIS A 96 13.08 -14.29 6.39
CA HIS A 96 14.37 -14.33 5.75
C HIS A 96 14.94 -12.92 5.72
N PRO A 97 16.20 -12.73 6.05
CA PRO A 97 16.77 -11.39 6.16
C PRO A 97 16.74 -10.59 4.87
N GLY A 98 16.60 -11.24 3.74
CA GLY A 98 16.55 -10.53 2.49
C GLY A 98 15.14 -10.16 2.04
N ILE A 99 14.13 -10.47 2.85
CA ILE A 99 12.75 -10.24 2.48
C ILE A 99 12.09 -9.36 3.52
N VAL A 100 11.40 -8.31 3.04
CA VAL A 100 10.71 -7.40 3.94
C VAL A 100 9.61 -8.15 4.67
N GLN A 101 9.53 -7.98 5.97
CA GLN A 101 8.56 -8.67 6.79
C GLN A 101 7.20 -7.97 6.75
N VAL A 102 6.18 -8.71 6.38
CA VAL A 102 4.81 -8.22 6.43
C VAL A 102 4.24 -8.69 7.76
N PHE A 103 3.73 -7.77 8.57
CA PHE A 103 3.26 -8.16 9.89
C PHE A 103 1.81 -7.81 10.16
N ASP A 104 1.12 -7.19 9.22
CA ASP A 104 -0.29 -6.91 9.42
C ASP A 104 -0.96 -6.82 8.05
N MET A 105 -2.24 -7.12 8.01
CA MET A 105 -3.01 -7.04 6.79
C MET A 105 -4.44 -6.78 7.20
N PHE A 106 -5.11 -5.88 6.53
CA PHE A 106 -6.48 -5.55 6.87
C PHE A 106 -7.23 -5.00 5.66
N ASP A 107 -8.55 -4.99 5.76
CA ASP A 107 -9.40 -4.43 4.72
C ASP A 107 -9.92 -3.09 5.20
N ALA A 108 -9.96 -2.12 4.32
CA ALA A 108 -10.52 -0.81 4.60
C ALA A 108 -10.74 -0.11 3.28
N ASN A 109 -11.60 0.87 3.27
CA ASN A 109 -11.84 1.71 2.10
C ASN A 109 -12.15 0.91 0.83
N GLY A 110 -12.79 -0.23 0.98
CA GLY A 110 -13.18 -1.02 -0.19
C GLY A 110 -12.05 -1.80 -0.83
N THR A 111 -10.88 -1.85 -0.22
CA THR A 111 -9.74 -2.56 -0.75
C THR A 111 -8.97 -3.20 0.41
N CYS A 112 -7.74 -3.59 0.18
CA CYS A 112 -6.94 -4.20 1.23
C CYS A 112 -5.59 -3.51 1.33
N TYR A 113 -5.01 -3.65 2.51
CA TYR A 113 -3.73 -3.04 2.84
C TYR A 113 -2.85 -4.07 3.52
N TYR A 114 -1.56 -3.96 3.34
CA TYR A 114 -0.69 -4.75 4.20
C TYR A 114 0.45 -3.86 4.69
N VAL A 115 0.96 -4.20 5.86
CA VAL A 115 1.91 -3.37 6.59
C VAL A 115 3.23 -4.10 6.68
N MET A 116 4.29 -3.41 6.34
CA MET A 116 5.62 -3.97 6.31
C MET A 116 6.55 -3.17 7.17
N GLU A 117 7.64 -3.79 7.57
CA GLU A 117 8.62 -3.05 8.33
C GLU A 117 9.20 -1.96 7.44
N ASN A 118 9.62 -0.90 8.06
CA ASN A 118 10.19 0.22 7.34
C ASN A 118 11.71 0.07 7.30
N ILE A 119 12.23 -0.40 6.17
CA ILE A 119 13.66 -0.54 6.04
C ILE A 119 14.29 0.68 5.38
N GLN A 120 13.47 1.68 5.08
CA GLN A 120 13.97 2.88 4.49
C GLN A 120 14.98 3.59 5.37
N ILE A 121 14.77 3.52 6.67
CA ILE A 121 15.66 4.14 7.61
C ILE A 121 17.03 3.52 7.54
N LEU A 122 17.10 2.21 7.42
CA LEU A 122 18.39 1.56 7.32
C LEU A 122 19.10 1.94 6.03
N THR A 123 18.36 2.07 4.95
CA THR A 123 18.91 2.47 3.70
C THR A 123 19.44 3.88 3.78
N PHE A 124 18.72 4.75 4.45
CA PHE A 124 19.12 6.13 4.60
C PHE A 124 20.41 6.21 5.42
N LEU A 125 20.52 5.44 6.47
CA LEU A 125 21.70 5.44 7.29
C LEU A 125 22.91 4.92 6.51
N GLY A 126 22.66 4.13 5.49
CA GLY A 126 23.72 3.65 4.66
C GLY A 126 24.13 4.63 3.58
N GLY A 127 23.52 5.80 3.59
CA GLY A 127 23.89 6.81 2.63
C GLY A 127 23.09 6.81 1.37
N LYS A 128 22.15 5.94 1.22
CA LYS A 128 21.32 5.93 0.08
C LYS A 128 19.94 5.69 0.44
N LEU A 129 19.06 6.55 0.05
CA LEU A 129 17.69 6.36 0.29
C LEU A 129 17.10 5.82 -0.96
N TYR A 130 16.79 4.56 -0.98
CA TYR A 130 16.19 4.02 -2.10
C TYR A 130 14.92 3.48 -1.76
N ASP A 131 14.27 3.11 -2.70
CA ASP A 131 13.06 2.48 -2.55
C ASP A 131 13.26 1.06 -2.81
N ASN A 132 14.40 0.57 -2.59
CA ASN A 132 14.62 -0.78 -2.87
C ASN A 132 13.73 -1.68 -2.10
N PHE A 133 13.31 -1.30 -0.94
CA PHE A 133 12.40 -2.14 -0.25
C PHE A 133 11.11 -2.25 -1.00
N VAL A 134 10.83 -1.28 -1.83
CA VAL A 134 9.65 -1.34 -2.63
C VAL A 134 9.87 -2.27 -3.77
N CYS A 135 11.01 -2.19 -4.36
CA CYS A 135 11.22 -2.99 -5.47
C CYS A 135 11.34 -4.40 -5.13
N THR A 136 11.65 -4.71 -3.95
CA THR A 136 11.77 -6.08 -3.61
C THR A 136 10.51 -6.78 -3.78
N ARG A 137 9.45 -6.06 -3.88
CA ARG A 137 8.25 -6.74 -3.92
C ARG A 137 7.77 -6.98 -5.27
N GLN A 138 8.46 -6.67 -6.20
CA GLN A 138 7.92 -6.79 -7.48
C GLN A 138 7.80 -8.14 -7.95
#